data_b11a7d6a41745663ad0669286daa591d
#
_entry.id   b11a7d6a41745663ad0669286daa591d
#
_cell.length_a   1.000
_cell.length_b   1.000
_cell.length_c   1.000
_cell.angle_alpha   90.00
_cell.angle_beta   90.00
_cell.angle_gamma   90.00
#
_symmetry.space_group_name_H-M   'P 1'
#
loop_
_entity.id
_entity.type
_entity.pdbx_description
1 polymer ?
#
loop_
_entity_poly.entity_id
_entity_poly.type
_entity_poly.pdbx_seq_one_letter_code
_entity_poly.pdbx_strand_id
1 'polypeptide(L)'
;MGILIQGGRIVDAATDTDKKGDIYLEDGVITEIGEKLKIKDKNDRVIDAKGCLVMPGLIDLHVHFRDPGQTQKEDIETGSRAAARGGVTTVVAMPNTTPVIDSPDRVNYVHNKAKQLAGIHVLQAGAITQGEKGQELSDIEGMVKAGIPALSEDGKSVMNTRLCKEAMEVAEKFSVPIFAHCEDIDLRGDGCMNEDENARRLGLPGICNAVEDVIAARDILLARETGAKLHLCHCSTEGVAKMMEIVKEEGLDNITAEVCPHHFILTSDDIKCDDPNYKMNPPLRTKKDVDALIRGLKDGSFKVISTDHAPHAVPEKTGSIRNAAFGIVGIETSFALSYTALVETGILTISQLIEKMSWNPAQILGSDRGTLQKGHPADIVIADIDHEYKIDKNEFASKGRNTPFDGWKVKGKILYTICDGKVVYQNA
;
A
#
# COMPACT_ATOMS: atom_id res chain seq x y z
N MET A 1 -11.28 1.89 -29.79
CA MET A 1 -12.52 1.36 -29.17
C MET A 1 -12.61 1.99 -27.80
N GLY A 2 -13.65 2.81 -27.61
CA GLY A 2 -13.83 3.54 -26.35
C GLY A 2 -14.58 2.73 -25.29
N ILE A 3 -14.56 3.25 -24.06
CA ILE A 3 -15.41 2.75 -22.98
C ILE A 3 -16.21 3.93 -22.44
N LEU A 4 -17.52 3.74 -22.33
CA LEU A 4 -18.44 4.68 -21.71
C LEU A 4 -18.93 4.11 -20.38
N ILE A 5 -18.55 4.75 -19.29
CA ILE A 5 -19.04 4.45 -17.94
C ILE A 5 -20.23 5.37 -17.67
N GLN A 6 -21.42 4.81 -17.38
CA GLN A 6 -22.65 5.58 -17.31
C GLN A 6 -23.29 5.58 -15.90
N GLY A 7 -23.70 6.79 -15.47
CA GLY A 7 -24.63 6.98 -14.36
C GLY A 7 -24.06 6.74 -12.97
N GLY A 8 -22.75 6.62 -12.82
CA GLY A 8 -22.08 6.41 -11.55
C GLY A 8 -22.00 7.68 -10.68
N ARG A 9 -21.75 7.51 -9.39
CA ARG A 9 -21.29 8.57 -8.49
C ARG A 9 -19.80 8.73 -8.65
N ILE A 10 -19.38 9.79 -9.36
CA ILE A 10 -17.98 10.12 -9.62
C ILE A 10 -17.42 10.84 -8.39
N VAL A 11 -16.39 10.27 -7.77
CA VAL A 11 -15.67 10.91 -6.66
C VAL A 11 -14.19 10.98 -7.01
N ASP A 12 -13.65 12.20 -7.00
CA ASP A 12 -12.24 12.49 -7.29
C ASP A 12 -11.73 13.54 -6.30
N ALA A 13 -10.86 13.12 -5.40
CA ALA A 13 -10.30 13.99 -4.36
C ALA A 13 -9.39 15.10 -4.93
N ALA A 14 -8.71 14.84 -6.05
CA ALA A 14 -7.83 15.80 -6.70
C ALA A 14 -8.58 17.05 -7.21
N THR A 15 -9.86 16.89 -7.54
CA THR A 15 -10.71 17.96 -8.11
C THR A 15 -11.88 18.35 -7.22
N ASP A 16 -11.94 17.82 -6.01
CA ASP A 16 -13.07 17.99 -5.08
C ASP A 16 -14.43 17.65 -5.74
N THR A 17 -14.42 16.61 -6.58
CA THR A 17 -15.60 16.16 -7.31
C THR A 17 -16.34 15.08 -6.53
N ASP A 18 -17.64 15.26 -6.29
CA ASP A 18 -18.59 14.25 -5.81
C ASP A 18 -19.95 14.48 -6.46
N LYS A 19 -20.19 13.85 -7.61
CA LYS A 19 -21.43 14.05 -8.40
C LYS A 19 -21.77 12.84 -9.24
N LYS A 20 -23.03 12.71 -9.63
CA LYS A 20 -23.44 11.75 -10.67
C LYS A 20 -22.97 12.21 -12.05
N GLY A 21 -22.54 11.25 -12.87
CA GLY A 21 -22.12 11.56 -14.22
C GLY A 21 -21.69 10.31 -14.99
N ASP A 22 -21.20 10.59 -16.19
CA ASP A 22 -20.65 9.61 -17.12
C ASP A 22 -19.19 9.96 -17.39
N ILE A 23 -18.37 8.95 -17.69
CA ILE A 23 -16.97 9.11 -18.11
C ILE A 23 -16.78 8.37 -19.42
N TYR A 24 -16.14 9.03 -20.40
CA TYR A 24 -15.76 8.39 -21.66
C TYR A 24 -14.24 8.29 -21.76
N LEU A 25 -13.78 7.08 -22.07
CA LEU A 25 -12.38 6.70 -22.20
C LEU A 25 -12.08 6.36 -23.66
N GLU A 26 -10.95 6.81 -24.14
CA GLU A 26 -10.46 6.48 -25.48
C GLU A 26 -8.92 6.51 -25.48
N ASP A 27 -8.29 5.56 -26.16
CA ASP A 27 -6.84 5.46 -26.29
C ASP A 27 -6.06 5.54 -24.96
N GLY A 28 -6.62 4.93 -23.92
CA GLY A 28 -5.99 4.84 -22.60
C GLY A 28 -6.12 6.09 -21.72
N VAL A 29 -6.85 7.11 -22.17
CA VAL A 29 -7.04 8.36 -21.41
C VAL A 29 -8.51 8.69 -21.20
N ILE A 30 -8.79 9.51 -20.19
CA ILE A 30 -10.12 10.08 -19.95
C ILE A 30 -10.31 11.25 -20.93
N THR A 31 -11.24 11.11 -21.85
CA THR A 31 -11.45 12.14 -22.89
C THR A 31 -12.62 13.06 -22.57
N GLU A 32 -13.61 12.57 -21.82
CA GLU A 32 -14.80 13.36 -21.52
C GLU A 32 -15.44 12.94 -20.19
N ILE A 33 -15.92 13.93 -19.43
CA ILE A 33 -16.69 13.73 -18.21
C ILE A 33 -17.91 14.65 -18.29
N GLY A 34 -19.09 14.09 -18.13
CA GLY A 34 -20.32 14.87 -18.27
C GLY A 34 -21.56 14.10 -17.86
N GLU A 35 -22.72 14.64 -18.24
CA GLU A 35 -24.00 13.96 -18.07
C GLU A 35 -24.56 13.54 -19.43
N LYS A 36 -25.14 12.35 -19.49
CA LYS A 36 -25.80 11.81 -20.70
C LYS A 36 -24.86 11.73 -21.91
N LEU A 37 -23.60 11.33 -21.66
CA LEU A 37 -22.65 11.06 -22.73
C LEU A 37 -23.17 9.90 -23.60
N LYS A 38 -22.71 9.89 -24.86
CA LYS A 38 -23.08 8.86 -25.82
C LYS A 38 -21.83 8.16 -26.33
N ILE A 39 -21.97 6.91 -26.74
CA ILE A 39 -20.94 6.20 -27.47
C ILE A 39 -20.60 6.99 -28.75
N LYS A 40 -19.32 7.00 -29.13
CA LYS A 40 -18.80 7.67 -30.33
C LYS A 40 -18.66 6.69 -31.49
N ASP A 41 -18.42 5.41 -31.18
CA ASP A 41 -18.36 4.31 -32.14
C ASP A 41 -19.32 3.17 -31.72
N LYS A 42 -19.89 2.47 -32.71
CA LYS A 42 -20.79 1.32 -32.46
C LYS A 42 -20.13 0.15 -31.75
N ASN A 43 -18.80 0.09 -31.74
CA ASN A 43 -18.02 -0.94 -31.10
C ASN A 43 -17.58 -0.52 -29.68
N ASP A 44 -17.95 0.68 -29.22
CA ASP A 44 -17.62 1.13 -27.85
C ASP A 44 -18.33 0.28 -26.83
N ARG A 45 -17.59 -0.03 -25.75
CA ARG A 45 -18.13 -0.76 -24.62
C ARG A 45 -18.88 0.20 -23.69
N VAL A 46 -20.07 -0.18 -23.26
CA VAL A 46 -20.82 0.55 -22.21
C VAL A 46 -20.76 -0.24 -20.91
N ILE A 47 -20.41 0.45 -19.82
CA ILE A 47 -20.45 -0.08 -18.46
C ILE A 47 -21.50 0.71 -17.69
N ASP A 48 -22.58 0.05 -17.26
CA ASP A 48 -23.59 0.66 -16.37
C ASP A 48 -23.05 0.70 -14.93
N ALA A 49 -22.83 1.92 -14.44
CA ALA A 49 -22.32 2.19 -13.11
C ALA A 49 -23.39 2.81 -12.18
N LYS A 50 -24.68 2.71 -12.55
CA LYS A 50 -25.77 3.24 -11.71
C LYS A 50 -25.77 2.61 -10.32
N GLY A 51 -25.83 3.46 -9.29
CA GLY A 51 -25.75 3.02 -7.90
C GLY A 51 -24.35 2.72 -7.41
N CYS A 52 -23.34 2.75 -8.30
CA CYS A 52 -21.96 2.46 -7.97
C CYS A 52 -21.14 3.74 -7.78
N LEU A 53 -20.09 3.62 -6.98
CA LEU A 53 -19.00 4.58 -6.86
C LEU A 53 -18.07 4.41 -8.07
N VAL A 54 -17.69 5.52 -8.70
CA VAL A 54 -16.65 5.58 -9.74
C VAL A 54 -15.53 6.48 -9.22
N MET A 55 -14.34 5.94 -9.08
CA MET A 55 -13.21 6.61 -8.45
C MET A 55 -11.92 6.35 -9.23
N PRO A 56 -10.84 7.15 -9.02
CA PRO A 56 -9.53 6.85 -9.58
C PRO A 56 -9.04 5.45 -9.18
N GLY A 57 -8.21 4.85 -10.01
CA GLY A 57 -7.48 3.63 -9.67
C GLY A 57 -6.71 3.79 -8.36
N LEU A 58 -6.78 2.80 -7.48
CA LEU A 58 -6.05 2.83 -6.22
C LEU A 58 -4.57 2.60 -6.47
N ILE A 59 -3.74 3.19 -5.61
CA ILE A 59 -2.26 3.10 -5.66
C ILE A 59 -1.78 2.59 -4.31
N ASP A 60 -1.06 1.46 -4.33
CA ASP A 60 -0.51 0.84 -3.13
C ASP A 60 1.01 1.00 -3.13
N LEU A 61 1.53 1.76 -2.17
CA LEU A 61 2.96 2.07 -2.09
C LEU A 61 3.80 0.94 -1.48
N HIS A 62 3.15 -0.14 -0.97
CA HIS A 62 3.87 -1.17 -0.23
C HIS A 62 3.32 -2.57 -0.48
N VAL A 63 3.96 -3.33 -1.36
CA VAL A 63 3.60 -4.73 -1.65
C VAL A 63 4.82 -5.62 -1.82
N HIS A 64 4.63 -6.93 -1.58
CA HIS A 64 5.64 -7.96 -1.78
C HIS A 64 5.21 -8.97 -2.84
N PHE A 65 5.61 -8.76 -4.09
CA PHE A 65 5.30 -9.71 -5.17
C PHE A 65 6.30 -10.87 -5.26
N ARG A 66 7.28 -10.92 -4.34
CA ARG A 66 8.16 -12.08 -4.14
C ARG A 66 8.95 -12.55 -5.36
N ASP A 67 8.99 -11.80 -6.43
CA ASP A 67 9.64 -12.11 -7.69
C ASP A 67 10.76 -11.07 -7.97
N PRO A 68 12.00 -11.51 -8.05
CA PRO A 68 12.51 -12.86 -8.27
C PRO A 68 12.65 -13.75 -7.02
N GLY A 69 12.69 -15.05 -7.27
CA GLY A 69 13.25 -16.07 -6.38
C GLY A 69 12.40 -16.62 -5.25
N GLN A 70 11.21 -16.05 -5.02
CA GLN A 70 10.27 -16.52 -4.00
C GLN A 70 8.86 -16.74 -4.61
N THR A 71 8.81 -17.09 -5.89
CA THR A 71 7.57 -17.16 -6.68
C THR A 71 6.58 -18.24 -6.23
N GLN A 72 6.99 -19.13 -5.34
CA GLN A 72 6.08 -20.08 -4.67
C GLN A 72 5.13 -19.36 -3.66
N LYS A 73 5.51 -18.17 -3.17
CA LYS A 73 4.68 -17.36 -2.25
C LYS A 73 3.74 -16.44 -3.02
N GLU A 74 4.29 -15.77 -4.04
CA GLU A 74 3.60 -14.86 -4.96
C GLU A 74 4.50 -14.60 -6.16
N ASP A 75 3.94 -14.15 -7.28
CA ASP A 75 4.69 -13.64 -8.41
C ASP A 75 4.02 -12.40 -9.00
N ILE A 76 4.70 -11.76 -9.96
CA ILE A 76 4.20 -10.54 -10.60
C ILE A 76 2.82 -10.76 -11.25
N GLU A 77 2.57 -11.91 -11.84
CA GLU A 77 1.31 -12.20 -12.53
C GLU A 77 0.14 -12.34 -11.53
N THR A 78 0.31 -13.18 -10.49
CA THR A 78 -0.75 -13.44 -9.51
C THR A 78 -0.94 -12.25 -8.58
N GLY A 79 0.13 -11.58 -8.16
CA GLY A 79 0.05 -10.34 -7.38
C GLY A 79 -0.63 -9.20 -8.14
N SER A 80 -0.37 -9.06 -9.45
CA SER A 80 -1.05 -8.08 -10.28
C SER A 80 -2.54 -8.38 -10.44
N ARG A 81 -2.93 -9.67 -10.54
CA ARG A 81 -4.35 -10.06 -10.56
C ARG A 81 -5.03 -9.77 -9.23
N ALA A 82 -4.34 -10.00 -8.12
CA ALA A 82 -4.83 -9.68 -6.78
C ALA A 82 -5.02 -8.16 -6.62
N ALA A 83 -4.06 -7.36 -7.06
CA ALA A 83 -4.15 -5.90 -7.08
C ALA A 83 -5.35 -5.43 -7.91
N ALA A 84 -5.49 -5.90 -9.14
CA ALA A 84 -6.62 -5.57 -9.99
C ALA A 84 -7.97 -5.93 -9.35
N ARG A 85 -8.07 -7.09 -8.69
CA ARG A 85 -9.28 -7.50 -7.94
C ARG A 85 -9.57 -6.58 -6.76
N GLY A 86 -8.54 -6.03 -6.12
CA GLY A 86 -8.65 -5.05 -5.03
C GLY A 86 -8.91 -3.62 -5.48
N GLY A 87 -8.98 -3.34 -6.80
CA GLY A 87 -9.15 -1.97 -7.34
C GLY A 87 -7.82 -1.21 -7.49
N VAL A 88 -6.69 -1.88 -7.29
CA VAL A 88 -5.37 -1.26 -7.37
C VAL A 88 -4.83 -1.32 -8.79
N THR A 89 -4.47 -0.15 -9.34
CA THR A 89 -3.94 -0.01 -10.71
C THR A 89 -2.44 0.25 -10.73
N THR A 90 -1.86 0.65 -9.60
CA THR A 90 -0.42 0.90 -9.47
C THR A 90 0.07 0.39 -8.13
N VAL A 91 1.20 -0.33 -8.13
CA VAL A 91 1.86 -0.81 -6.91
C VAL A 91 3.32 -0.47 -6.90
N VAL A 92 3.90 -0.30 -5.71
CA VAL A 92 5.35 -0.27 -5.49
C VAL A 92 5.76 -1.57 -4.81
N ALA A 93 6.51 -2.41 -5.52
CA ALA A 93 7.02 -3.68 -5.01
C ALA A 93 8.33 -3.46 -4.24
N MET A 94 8.42 -4.02 -3.02
CA MET A 94 9.59 -3.89 -2.15
C MET A 94 10.77 -4.73 -2.65
N PRO A 95 12.02 -4.31 -2.34
CA PRO A 95 13.24 -4.89 -2.93
C PRO A 95 13.71 -6.19 -2.29
N ASN A 96 13.12 -6.65 -1.18
CA ASN A 96 13.53 -7.78 -0.35
C ASN A 96 13.24 -9.15 -0.96
N THR A 97 13.63 -9.33 -2.21
CA THR A 97 13.51 -10.56 -3.00
C THR A 97 14.79 -11.42 -2.93
N THR A 98 14.85 -12.51 -3.68
CA THR A 98 16.03 -13.37 -3.79
C THR A 98 16.39 -13.62 -5.26
N PRO A 99 17.40 -12.92 -5.82
CA PRO A 99 18.25 -11.93 -5.19
C PRO A 99 17.50 -10.61 -4.86
N VAL A 100 18.04 -9.84 -3.91
CA VAL A 100 17.59 -8.47 -3.56
C VAL A 100 17.68 -7.55 -4.78
N ILE A 101 16.76 -6.62 -4.94
CA ILE A 101 16.79 -5.64 -6.04
C ILE A 101 17.72 -4.47 -5.67
N ASP A 102 19.01 -4.66 -5.85
CA ASP A 102 20.07 -3.71 -5.48
C ASP A 102 20.94 -3.26 -6.67
N SER A 103 20.49 -3.51 -7.90
CA SER A 103 21.19 -3.15 -9.11
C SER A 103 20.25 -2.85 -10.28
N PRO A 104 20.67 -2.03 -11.28
CA PRO A 104 19.87 -1.70 -12.46
C PRO A 104 19.36 -2.94 -13.23
N ASP A 105 20.17 -3.98 -13.35
CA ASP A 105 19.79 -5.19 -14.09
C ASP A 105 18.61 -5.91 -13.41
N ARG A 106 18.58 -5.91 -12.08
CA ARG A 106 17.48 -6.52 -11.31
C ARG A 106 16.19 -5.69 -11.38
N VAL A 107 16.31 -4.36 -11.36
CA VAL A 107 15.20 -3.45 -11.63
C VAL A 107 14.61 -3.72 -13.02
N ASN A 108 15.46 -3.75 -14.04
CA ASN A 108 15.06 -4.04 -15.43
C ASN A 108 14.40 -5.41 -15.57
N TYR A 109 14.88 -6.44 -14.84
CA TYR A 109 14.24 -7.75 -14.83
C TYR A 109 12.76 -7.64 -14.39
N VAL A 110 12.50 -6.98 -13.28
CA VAL A 110 11.11 -6.84 -12.75
C VAL A 110 10.26 -6.02 -13.72
N HIS A 111 10.74 -4.87 -14.19
CA HIS A 111 10.00 -4.01 -15.12
C HIS A 111 9.67 -4.73 -16.44
N ASN A 112 10.63 -5.47 -17.02
CA ASN A 112 10.39 -6.22 -18.25
C ASN A 112 9.37 -7.35 -18.04
N LYS A 113 9.43 -8.04 -16.92
CA LYS A 113 8.49 -9.11 -16.58
C LYS A 113 7.08 -8.54 -16.31
N ALA A 114 6.98 -7.45 -15.56
CA ALA A 114 5.73 -6.75 -15.32
C ALA A 114 5.07 -6.28 -16.62
N LYS A 115 5.85 -5.70 -17.53
CA LYS A 115 5.33 -5.27 -18.85
C LYS A 115 4.71 -6.40 -19.67
N GLN A 116 5.16 -7.64 -19.47
CA GLN A 116 4.66 -8.81 -20.18
C GLN A 116 3.45 -9.46 -19.51
N LEU A 117 3.40 -9.48 -18.18
CA LEU A 117 2.49 -10.31 -17.40
C LEU A 117 1.46 -9.51 -16.59
N ALA A 118 1.78 -8.27 -16.19
CA ALA A 118 0.89 -7.48 -15.37
C ALA A 118 -0.16 -6.74 -16.19
N GLY A 119 -1.38 -6.71 -15.69
CA GLY A 119 -2.43 -5.86 -16.23
C GLY A 119 -2.46 -4.45 -15.60
N ILE A 120 -1.62 -4.21 -14.61
CA ILE A 120 -1.49 -2.98 -13.82
C ILE A 120 -0.06 -2.46 -13.88
N HIS A 121 0.19 -1.28 -13.31
CA HIS A 121 1.53 -0.72 -13.17
C HIS A 121 2.25 -1.32 -11.95
N VAL A 122 3.32 -2.05 -12.21
CA VAL A 122 4.21 -2.58 -11.16
C VAL A 122 5.51 -1.79 -11.20
N LEU A 123 5.68 -0.91 -10.22
CA LEU A 123 6.89 -0.15 -10.00
C LEU A 123 7.76 -0.90 -8.99
N GLN A 124 9.08 -0.90 -9.18
CA GLN A 124 10.00 -1.63 -8.32
C GLN A 124 10.87 -0.68 -7.51
N ALA A 125 10.80 -0.74 -6.18
CA ALA A 125 11.73 -0.05 -5.31
C ALA A 125 13.13 -0.68 -5.37
N GLY A 126 14.18 0.14 -5.24
CA GLY A 126 15.56 -0.33 -5.14
C GLY A 126 16.01 -0.45 -3.69
N ALA A 127 16.84 -1.44 -3.38
CA ALA A 127 17.43 -1.56 -2.04
C ALA A 127 18.42 -0.42 -1.76
N ILE A 128 18.43 0.09 -0.53
CA ILE A 128 19.36 1.15 -0.10
C ILE A 128 20.78 0.61 -0.06
N THR A 129 20.96 -0.62 0.48
CA THR A 129 22.28 -1.23 0.63
C THR A 129 22.40 -2.51 -0.17
N GLN A 130 23.63 -2.88 -0.54
CA GLN A 130 23.93 -4.09 -1.30
C GLN A 130 23.46 -5.34 -0.54
N GLY A 131 22.53 -6.08 -1.14
CA GLY A 131 21.95 -7.29 -0.56
C GLY A 131 21.16 -7.03 0.75
N GLU A 132 20.77 -5.77 1.02
CA GLU A 132 20.13 -5.35 2.27
C GLU A 132 20.94 -5.78 3.51
N LYS A 133 22.26 -5.55 3.47
CA LYS A 133 23.18 -5.92 4.56
C LYS A 133 23.51 -4.76 5.50
N GLY A 134 23.09 -3.53 5.17
CA GLY A 134 23.38 -2.33 5.98
C GLY A 134 24.85 -1.95 6.04
N GLN A 135 25.67 -2.35 5.06
CA GLN A 135 27.13 -2.18 5.07
C GLN A 135 27.64 -1.18 4.03
N GLU A 136 27.15 -1.30 2.80
CA GLU A 136 27.56 -0.48 1.65
C GLU A 136 26.32 -0.08 0.85
N LEU A 137 26.28 1.15 0.32
CA LEU A 137 25.21 1.59 -0.56
C LEU A 137 25.19 0.75 -1.84
N SER A 138 23.98 0.52 -2.34
CA SER A 138 23.74 -0.06 -3.66
C SER A 138 24.07 0.94 -4.77
N ASP A 139 23.95 0.52 -6.04
CA ASP A 139 24.08 1.43 -7.19
C ASP A 139 22.78 2.27 -7.35
N ILE A 140 22.59 3.21 -6.41
CA ILE A 140 21.39 4.07 -6.37
C ILE A 140 21.23 4.83 -7.68
N GLU A 141 22.27 5.48 -8.19
CA GLU A 141 22.22 6.25 -9.44
C GLU A 141 21.82 5.38 -10.63
N GLY A 142 22.41 4.19 -10.74
CA GLY A 142 22.05 3.24 -11.79
C GLY A 142 20.61 2.76 -11.70
N MET A 143 20.13 2.47 -10.50
CA MET A 143 18.73 2.07 -10.28
C MET A 143 17.73 3.20 -10.56
N VAL A 144 18.07 4.46 -10.21
CA VAL A 144 17.25 5.62 -10.58
C VAL A 144 17.15 5.76 -12.10
N LYS A 145 18.27 5.60 -12.83
CA LYS A 145 18.24 5.59 -14.31
C LYS A 145 17.45 4.42 -14.88
N ALA A 146 17.36 3.31 -14.17
CA ALA A 146 16.51 2.16 -14.52
C ALA A 146 15.02 2.37 -14.13
N GLY A 147 14.68 3.48 -13.45
CA GLY A 147 13.31 3.92 -13.21
C GLY A 147 12.70 3.43 -11.89
N ILE A 148 13.50 3.28 -10.83
CA ILE A 148 12.92 3.04 -9.49
C ILE A 148 12.12 4.26 -9.02
N PRO A 149 10.94 4.08 -8.40
CA PRO A 149 10.14 5.16 -7.82
C PRO A 149 10.59 5.54 -6.42
N ALA A 150 11.28 4.64 -5.72
CA ALA A 150 11.67 4.78 -4.32
C ALA A 150 12.88 3.89 -3.99
N LEU A 151 13.54 4.18 -2.88
CA LEU A 151 14.52 3.34 -2.22
C LEU A 151 13.92 2.75 -0.95
N SER A 152 14.25 1.50 -0.62
CA SER A 152 13.81 0.88 0.64
C SER A 152 14.85 -0.13 1.14
N GLU A 153 14.84 -0.38 2.44
CA GLU A 153 15.53 -1.49 3.09
C GLU A 153 14.49 -2.39 3.79
N ASP A 154 13.35 -2.62 3.12
CA ASP A 154 12.15 -3.21 3.71
C ASP A 154 12.36 -4.57 4.36
N GLY A 155 11.67 -4.78 5.50
CA GLY A 155 11.85 -5.89 6.41
C GLY A 155 13.12 -5.78 7.26
N LYS A 156 13.86 -4.68 7.11
CA LYS A 156 15.06 -4.30 7.87
C LYS A 156 15.12 -2.77 7.97
N SER A 157 16.10 -2.28 8.71
CA SER A 157 16.47 -0.87 8.72
C SER A 157 17.97 -0.74 8.46
N VAL A 158 18.39 0.34 7.85
CA VAL A 158 19.82 0.69 7.81
C VAL A 158 20.24 1.11 9.22
N MET A 159 20.73 0.16 10.04
CA MET A 159 21.05 0.41 11.44
C MET A 159 22.20 1.41 11.64
N ASN A 160 23.14 1.46 10.71
CA ASN A 160 24.21 2.45 10.73
C ASN A 160 23.67 3.83 10.34
N THR A 161 23.49 4.71 11.34
CA THR A 161 22.94 6.06 11.16
C THR A 161 23.74 6.92 10.17
N ARG A 162 25.07 6.79 10.12
CA ARG A 162 25.91 7.50 9.14
C ARG A 162 25.59 7.03 7.72
N LEU A 163 25.53 5.73 7.49
CA LEU A 163 25.20 5.18 6.18
C LEU A 163 23.77 5.56 5.74
N CYS A 164 22.83 5.59 6.68
CA CYS A 164 21.46 6.04 6.44
C CYS A 164 21.45 7.52 5.98
N LYS A 165 22.21 8.38 6.65
CA LYS A 165 22.37 9.80 6.24
C LYS A 165 22.98 9.91 4.85
N GLU A 166 24.06 9.18 4.57
CA GLU A 166 24.69 9.13 3.24
C GLU A 166 23.71 8.68 2.16
N ALA A 167 22.86 7.68 2.44
CA ALA A 167 21.79 7.24 1.54
C ALA A 167 20.76 8.35 1.27
N MET A 168 20.33 9.07 2.31
CA MET A 168 19.41 10.21 2.19
C MET A 168 19.99 11.35 1.36
N GLU A 169 21.28 11.68 1.55
CA GLU A 169 21.99 12.70 0.76
C GLU A 169 22.09 12.31 -0.73
N VAL A 170 22.24 11.02 -1.04
CA VAL A 170 22.23 10.52 -2.42
C VAL A 170 20.80 10.54 -2.99
N ALA A 171 19.81 10.08 -2.22
CA ALA A 171 18.41 10.06 -2.63
C ALA A 171 17.88 11.48 -2.94
N GLU A 172 18.27 12.47 -2.14
CA GLU A 172 17.91 13.88 -2.35
C GLU A 172 18.40 14.40 -3.70
N LYS A 173 19.66 14.14 -4.08
CA LYS A 173 20.24 14.55 -5.38
C LYS A 173 19.43 14.08 -6.59
N PHE A 174 18.78 12.94 -6.48
CA PHE A 174 17.94 12.34 -7.52
C PHE A 174 16.45 12.57 -7.29
N SER A 175 16.07 13.27 -6.22
CA SER A 175 14.68 13.50 -5.80
C SER A 175 13.85 12.22 -5.65
N VAL A 176 14.50 11.10 -5.36
CA VAL A 176 13.84 9.80 -5.12
C VAL A 176 13.55 9.66 -3.62
N PRO A 177 12.32 9.29 -3.21
CA PRO A 177 11.98 9.11 -1.81
C PRO A 177 12.61 7.83 -1.22
N ILE A 178 12.86 7.87 0.10
CA ILE A 178 13.17 6.68 0.89
C ILE A 178 11.90 6.21 1.58
N PHE A 179 11.53 4.95 1.35
CA PHE A 179 10.44 4.24 2.01
C PHE A 179 11.03 3.44 3.17
N ALA A 180 10.82 3.94 4.38
CA ALA A 180 11.51 3.45 5.57
C ALA A 180 10.66 2.44 6.34
N HIS A 181 11.13 1.19 6.41
CA HIS A 181 10.69 0.21 7.41
C HIS A 181 11.36 0.56 8.73
N CYS A 182 10.59 1.07 9.70
CA CYS A 182 11.13 1.57 10.96
C CYS A 182 11.19 0.44 11.99
N GLU A 183 12.34 -0.21 12.10
CA GLU A 183 12.57 -1.29 13.06
C GLU A 183 13.98 -1.26 13.63
N ASP A 184 14.13 -1.09 14.94
CA ASP A 184 15.39 -1.35 15.63
C ASP A 184 15.54 -2.86 15.83
N ILE A 185 16.39 -3.47 14.98
CA ILE A 185 16.55 -4.93 14.92
C ILE A 185 17.15 -5.47 16.23
N ASP A 186 18.05 -4.71 16.87
CA ASP A 186 18.69 -5.13 18.13
C ASP A 186 17.67 -5.09 19.28
N LEU A 187 16.83 -4.05 19.33
CA LEU A 187 15.79 -3.90 20.34
C LEU A 187 14.64 -4.91 20.13
N ARG A 188 14.31 -5.25 18.89
CA ARG A 188 13.29 -6.26 18.57
C ARG A 188 13.68 -7.65 19.09
N GLY A 189 14.95 -8.03 18.93
CA GLY A 189 15.42 -9.37 19.29
C GLY A 189 14.61 -10.49 18.63
N ASP A 190 14.12 -11.44 19.42
CA ASP A 190 13.27 -12.56 18.99
C ASP A 190 11.76 -12.29 19.11
N GLY A 191 11.37 -11.03 19.32
CA GLY A 191 9.97 -10.59 19.39
C GLY A 191 9.14 -11.01 18.21
N CYS A 192 7.88 -11.39 18.44
CA CYS A 192 6.99 -11.90 17.38
C CYS A 192 5.56 -11.41 17.46
N MET A 193 5.19 -10.64 18.46
CA MET A 193 3.92 -9.93 18.62
C MET A 193 4.11 -8.71 19.52
N ASN A 194 3.08 -7.90 19.74
CA ASN A 194 3.19 -6.72 20.61
C ASN A 194 3.59 -7.11 22.04
N GLU A 195 4.43 -6.28 22.68
CA GLU A 195 4.81 -6.48 24.08
C GLU A 195 3.72 -5.96 25.02
N ASP A 196 2.85 -6.87 25.45
CA ASP A 196 1.74 -6.56 26.34
C ASP A 196 1.31 -7.77 27.20
N GLU A 197 0.19 -7.63 27.90
CA GLU A 197 -0.39 -8.71 28.72
C GLU A 197 -0.79 -9.91 27.84
N ASN A 198 -1.23 -9.67 26.60
CA ASN A 198 -1.62 -10.75 25.71
C ASN A 198 -0.44 -11.61 25.27
N ALA A 199 0.73 -10.99 25.00
CA ALA A 199 1.97 -11.73 24.75
C ALA A 199 2.38 -12.59 25.95
N ARG A 200 2.29 -12.03 27.16
CA ARG A 200 2.55 -12.81 28.40
C ARG A 200 1.59 -13.97 28.56
N ARG A 201 0.29 -13.75 28.30
CA ARG A 201 -0.75 -14.80 28.34
C ARG A 201 -0.47 -15.94 27.38
N LEU A 202 0.03 -15.63 26.18
CA LEU A 202 0.34 -16.61 25.14
C LEU A 202 1.74 -17.22 25.29
N GLY A 203 2.59 -16.70 26.19
CA GLY A 203 3.97 -17.15 26.35
C GLY A 203 4.87 -16.81 25.15
N LEU A 204 4.57 -15.72 24.44
CA LEU A 204 5.28 -15.27 23.24
C LEU A 204 6.16 -14.05 23.53
N PRO A 205 7.34 -13.92 22.91
CA PRO A 205 8.20 -12.76 23.08
C PRO A 205 7.59 -11.52 22.42
N GLY A 206 7.69 -10.39 23.14
CA GLY A 206 7.08 -9.12 22.73
C GLY A 206 7.99 -8.24 21.88
N ILE A 207 7.39 -7.33 21.15
CA ILE A 207 8.00 -6.23 20.39
C ILE A 207 7.44 -4.93 20.96
N CYS A 208 8.24 -4.17 21.70
CA CYS A 208 7.80 -2.91 22.28
C CYS A 208 7.65 -1.82 21.19
N ASN A 209 6.88 -0.77 21.50
CA ASN A 209 6.67 0.35 20.57
C ASN A 209 8.00 1.07 20.23
N ALA A 210 8.93 1.13 21.17
CA ALA A 210 10.22 1.78 20.96
C ALA A 210 11.03 1.17 19.81
N VAL A 211 10.79 -0.08 19.42
CA VAL A 211 11.42 -0.71 18.24
C VAL A 211 11.15 0.11 16.97
N GLU A 212 9.94 0.61 16.82
CA GLU A 212 9.52 1.45 15.69
C GLU A 212 9.85 2.93 15.95
N ASP A 213 9.53 3.44 17.15
CA ASP A 213 9.61 4.86 17.48
C ASP A 213 11.03 5.42 17.38
N VAL A 214 12.05 4.67 17.79
CA VAL A 214 13.47 5.11 17.78
C VAL A 214 13.97 5.29 16.34
N ILE A 215 13.65 4.36 15.44
CA ILE A 215 14.08 4.43 14.05
C ILE A 215 13.30 5.53 13.32
N ALA A 216 11.98 5.64 13.53
CA ALA A 216 11.17 6.70 12.96
C ALA A 216 11.69 8.09 13.37
N ALA A 217 11.98 8.31 14.66
CA ALA A 217 12.55 9.56 15.15
C ALA A 217 13.90 9.88 14.50
N ARG A 218 14.80 8.88 14.41
CA ARG A 218 16.10 9.03 13.74
C ARG A 218 15.92 9.46 12.29
N ASP A 219 15.07 8.76 11.55
CA ASP A 219 14.92 8.97 10.11
C ASP A 219 14.23 10.31 9.80
N ILE A 220 13.27 10.74 10.63
CA ILE A 220 12.66 12.08 10.55
C ILE A 220 13.74 13.17 10.75
N LEU A 221 14.61 13.03 11.76
CA LEU A 221 15.67 14.00 12.02
C LEU A 221 16.69 14.05 10.87
N LEU A 222 17.06 12.91 10.30
CA LEU A 222 17.98 12.84 9.17
C LEU A 222 17.33 13.43 7.90
N ALA A 223 16.06 13.14 7.63
CA ALA A 223 15.35 13.71 6.48
C ALA A 223 15.21 15.24 6.60
N ARG A 224 14.96 15.76 7.80
CA ARG A 224 14.95 17.19 8.08
C ARG A 224 16.31 17.83 7.83
N GLU A 225 17.40 17.19 8.24
CA GLU A 225 18.79 17.68 8.06
C GLU A 225 19.22 17.65 6.59
N THR A 226 18.89 16.60 5.85
CA THR A 226 19.34 16.35 4.47
C THR A 226 18.42 16.96 3.42
N GLY A 227 17.15 17.25 3.75
CA GLY A 227 16.13 17.63 2.79
C GLY A 227 15.57 16.44 1.96
N ALA A 228 16.00 15.22 2.23
CA ALA A 228 15.54 14.04 1.52
C ALA A 228 14.04 13.81 1.70
N LYS A 229 13.38 13.27 0.67
CA LYS A 229 12.00 12.81 0.77
C LYS A 229 11.97 11.51 1.57
N LEU A 230 11.19 11.48 2.65
CA LEU A 230 11.01 10.33 3.52
C LEU A 230 9.55 9.92 3.56
N HIS A 231 9.30 8.63 3.40
CA HIS A 231 7.98 8.03 3.62
C HIS A 231 8.12 6.91 4.66
N LEU A 232 7.50 7.09 5.83
CA LEU A 232 7.47 6.06 6.87
C LEU A 232 6.41 5.01 6.51
N CYS A 233 6.84 3.77 6.31
CA CYS A 233 5.99 2.66 5.93
C CYS A 233 5.22 2.09 7.12
N HIS A 234 4.01 1.57 6.87
CA HIS A 234 3.17 0.77 7.78
C HIS A 234 3.27 1.17 9.26
N CYS A 235 3.16 2.46 9.59
CA CYS A 235 3.23 2.97 10.96
C CYS A 235 2.18 2.32 11.85
N SER A 236 2.56 1.98 13.09
CA SER A 236 1.70 1.22 14.00
C SER A 236 1.56 1.81 15.41
N THR A 237 2.38 2.79 15.80
CA THR A 237 2.45 3.26 17.19
C THR A 237 1.87 4.66 17.42
N GLU A 238 1.42 4.92 18.65
CA GLU A 238 1.08 6.27 19.12
C GLU A 238 2.31 7.21 19.07
N GLY A 239 3.51 6.67 19.30
CA GLY A 239 4.75 7.44 19.27
C GLY A 239 4.98 8.06 17.88
N VAL A 240 4.93 7.24 16.83
CA VAL A 240 5.04 7.73 15.44
C VAL A 240 3.88 8.66 15.08
N ALA A 241 2.65 8.37 15.50
CA ALA A 241 1.52 9.26 15.23
C ALA A 241 1.78 10.68 15.76
N LYS A 242 2.28 10.82 16.98
CA LYS A 242 2.67 12.14 17.55
C LYS A 242 3.81 12.80 16.80
N MET A 243 4.80 12.05 16.35
CA MET A 243 5.89 12.60 15.52
C MET A 243 5.34 13.15 14.21
N MET A 244 4.40 12.46 13.58
CA MET A 244 3.77 12.91 12.33
C MET A 244 2.84 14.12 12.54
N GLU A 245 2.20 14.26 13.70
CA GLU A 245 1.50 15.50 14.08
C GLU A 245 2.48 16.69 14.08
N ILE A 246 3.67 16.55 14.70
CA ILE A 246 4.71 17.57 14.72
C ILE A 246 5.24 17.86 13.31
N VAL A 247 5.53 16.83 12.50
CA VAL A 247 5.97 16.96 11.11
C VAL A 247 5.00 17.84 10.32
N LYS A 248 3.69 17.59 10.47
CA LYS A 248 2.63 18.37 9.84
C LYS A 248 2.57 19.81 10.36
N GLU A 249 2.65 20.01 11.68
CA GLU A 249 2.63 21.35 12.31
C GLU A 249 3.83 22.20 11.89
N GLU A 250 5.00 21.59 11.70
CA GLU A 250 6.22 22.26 11.22
C GLU A 250 6.22 22.46 9.70
N GLY A 251 5.26 21.93 8.95
CA GLY A 251 5.16 22.05 7.49
C GLY A 251 6.28 21.33 6.73
N LEU A 252 6.74 20.18 7.25
CA LEU A 252 7.78 19.36 6.63
C LEU A 252 7.18 18.48 5.53
N ASP A 253 6.82 19.07 4.39
CA ASP A 253 6.11 18.38 3.30
C ASP A 253 6.91 17.26 2.61
N ASN A 254 8.23 17.24 2.79
CA ASN A 254 9.10 16.17 2.31
C ASN A 254 9.02 14.88 3.16
N ILE A 255 8.31 14.90 4.30
CA ILE A 255 8.14 13.75 5.18
C ILE A 255 6.68 13.34 5.19
N THR A 256 6.41 12.09 4.84
CA THR A 256 5.08 11.50 4.77
C THR A 256 5.06 10.14 5.48
N ALA A 257 3.87 9.62 5.76
CA ALA A 257 3.72 8.31 6.38
C ALA A 257 2.45 7.61 5.92
N GLU A 258 2.46 6.30 6.01
CA GLU A 258 1.33 5.42 5.73
C GLU A 258 0.94 4.56 6.93
N VAL A 259 -0.30 4.08 6.89
CA VAL A 259 -0.82 3.06 7.80
C VAL A 259 -1.48 1.94 7.02
N CYS A 260 -1.46 0.71 7.56
CA CYS A 260 -2.13 -0.42 6.92
C CYS A 260 -3.50 -0.68 7.56
N PRO A 261 -4.49 -1.22 6.81
CA PRO A 261 -5.81 -1.52 7.33
C PRO A 261 -5.79 -2.36 8.61
N HIS A 262 -4.93 -3.37 8.68
CA HIS A 262 -4.80 -4.22 9.87
C HIS A 262 -4.33 -3.45 11.11
N HIS A 263 -3.53 -2.38 10.97
CA HIS A 263 -3.05 -1.58 12.10
C HIS A 263 -4.08 -0.58 12.66
N PHE A 264 -5.09 -0.18 11.90
CA PHE A 264 -6.15 0.69 12.41
C PHE A 264 -7.50 -0.04 12.65
N ILE A 265 -7.56 -1.35 12.32
CA ILE A 265 -8.78 -2.16 12.53
C ILE A 265 -8.60 -3.12 13.70
N LEU A 266 -7.45 -3.80 13.77
CA LEU A 266 -7.16 -4.84 14.74
C LEU A 266 -6.26 -4.33 15.87
N THR A 267 -6.43 -4.95 17.03
CA THR A 267 -5.56 -4.76 18.19
C THR A 267 -4.87 -6.07 18.56
N SER A 268 -3.86 -6.01 19.41
CA SER A 268 -3.25 -7.20 20.00
C SER A 268 -4.27 -8.06 20.78
N ASP A 269 -5.32 -7.45 21.34
CA ASP A 269 -6.39 -8.16 22.04
C ASP A 269 -7.26 -9.03 21.13
N ASP A 270 -7.20 -8.83 19.81
CA ASP A 270 -7.91 -9.67 18.84
C ASP A 270 -7.22 -11.04 18.65
N ILE A 271 -5.98 -11.17 19.07
CA ILE A 271 -5.22 -12.43 19.04
C ILE A 271 -5.67 -13.32 20.20
N LYS A 272 -6.72 -14.10 19.99
CA LYS A 272 -7.33 -14.93 21.04
C LYS A 272 -6.53 -16.18 21.36
N CYS A 273 -5.79 -16.71 20.40
CA CYS A 273 -4.95 -17.90 20.50
C CYS A 273 -3.68 -17.72 19.65
N ASP A 274 -2.77 -18.68 19.72
CA ASP A 274 -1.52 -18.70 18.95
C ASP A 274 -1.83 -19.05 17.48
N ASP A 275 -2.36 -18.05 16.72
CA ASP A 275 -2.71 -18.17 15.30
C ASP A 275 -1.73 -17.38 14.44
N PRO A 276 -0.91 -18.05 13.60
CA PRO A 276 0.08 -17.40 12.75
C PRO A 276 -0.48 -16.39 11.74
N ASN A 277 -1.79 -16.40 11.45
CA ASN A 277 -2.41 -15.38 10.61
C ASN A 277 -2.43 -13.97 11.22
N TYR A 278 -2.19 -13.87 12.55
CA TYR A 278 -2.05 -12.60 13.25
C TYR A 278 -0.58 -12.13 13.38
N LYS A 279 0.37 -12.81 12.73
CA LYS A 279 1.77 -12.38 12.73
C LYS A 279 2.08 -11.50 11.54
N MET A 280 2.33 -10.22 11.78
CA MET A 280 2.85 -9.22 10.84
C MET A 280 3.88 -8.34 11.54
N ASN A 281 4.63 -7.55 10.79
CA ASN A 281 5.65 -6.64 11.30
C ASN A 281 5.55 -5.28 10.60
N PRO A 282 5.23 -4.20 11.33
CA PRO A 282 5.01 -4.12 12.79
C PRO A 282 3.85 -4.99 13.29
N PRO A 283 3.86 -5.39 14.58
CA PRO A 283 2.79 -6.21 15.15
C PRO A 283 1.51 -5.38 15.37
N LEU A 284 0.38 -6.06 15.52
CA LEU A 284 -0.87 -5.44 15.98
C LEU A 284 -0.64 -4.86 17.39
N ARG A 285 -0.90 -3.56 17.54
CA ARG A 285 -0.64 -2.81 18.75
C ARG A 285 -1.86 -2.75 19.68
N THR A 286 -1.78 -1.95 20.72
CA THR A 286 -2.88 -1.74 21.66
C THR A 286 -3.98 -0.84 21.06
N LYS A 287 -5.15 -0.82 21.70
CA LYS A 287 -6.24 0.10 21.33
C LYS A 287 -5.81 1.57 21.35
N LYS A 288 -4.90 1.95 22.22
CA LYS A 288 -4.37 3.31 22.32
C LYS A 288 -3.59 3.71 21.07
N ASP A 289 -2.81 2.79 20.53
CA ASP A 289 -2.06 2.98 19.29
C ASP A 289 -3.03 3.07 18.10
N VAL A 290 -3.97 2.14 17.99
CA VAL A 290 -5.02 2.16 16.96
C VAL A 290 -5.78 3.48 16.95
N ASP A 291 -6.18 4.00 18.12
CA ASP A 291 -6.88 5.28 18.22
C ASP A 291 -6.01 6.46 17.77
N ALA A 292 -4.70 6.40 18.00
CA ALA A 292 -3.78 7.42 17.53
C ALA A 292 -3.63 7.40 16.00
N LEU A 293 -3.52 6.21 15.39
CA LEU A 293 -3.49 6.06 13.93
C LEU A 293 -4.77 6.60 13.28
N ILE A 294 -5.94 6.27 13.84
CA ILE A 294 -7.24 6.77 13.35
C ILE A 294 -7.31 8.30 13.44
N ARG A 295 -6.84 8.89 14.55
CA ARG A 295 -6.77 10.37 14.66
C ARG A 295 -5.86 10.95 13.58
N GLY A 296 -4.67 10.39 13.37
CA GLY A 296 -3.73 10.86 12.36
C GLY A 296 -4.24 10.68 10.91
N LEU A 297 -5.04 9.65 10.63
CA LEU A 297 -5.76 9.53 9.36
C LEU A 297 -6.80 10.64 9.21
N LYS A 298 -7.54 10.94 10.27
CA LYS A 298 -8.60 11.96 10.26
C LYS A 298 -8.07 13.37 10.12
N ASP A 299 -7.00 13.71 10.82
CA ASP A 299 -6.41 15.05 10.78
C ASP A 299 -5.44 15.25 9.61
N GLY A 300 -5.04 14.19 8.89
CA GLY A 300 -4.15 14.24 7.73
C GLY A 300 -2.66 14.16 8.06
N SER A 301 -2.26 13.85 9.30
CA SER A 301 -0.88 13.54 9.67
C SER A 301 -0.41 12.25 8.96
N PHE A 302 -1.29 11.24 8.85
CA PHE A 302 -1.08 10.13 7.92
C PHE A 302 -1.77 10.41 6.59
N LYS A 303 -0.97 10.48 5.53
CA LYS A 303 -1.44 10.83 4.18
C LYS A 303 -1.84 9.63 3.33
N VAL A 304 -1.40 8.42 3.67
CA VAL A 304 -1.53 7.23 2.82
C VAL A 304 -2.08 6.03 3.60
N ILE A 305 -2.85 5.22 2.91
CA ILE A 305 -3.23 3.86 3.32
C ILE A 305 -2.64 2.91 2.28
N SER A 306 -1.69 2.08 2.71
CA SER A 306 -1.09 1.00 1.93
C SER A 306 -1.36 -0.35 2.59
N THR A 307 -0.98 -1.45 1.95
CA THR A 307 -1.40 -2.77 2.46
C THR A 307 -0.34 -3.54 3.21
N ASP A 308 0.93 -3.32 2.89
CA ASP A 308 1.98 -4.29 3.22
C ASP A 308 1.56 -5.72 2.82
N HIS A 309 1.04 -5.86 1.57
CA HIS A 309 0.64 -7.16 1.06
C HIS A 309 1.82 -8.12 1.02
N ALA A 310 1.86 -9.03 2.00
CA ALA A 310 2.99 -9.93 2.25
C ALA A 310 2.56 -11.40 2.20
N PRO A 311 2.36 -11.97 1.01
CA PRO A 311 1.95 -13.35 0.82
C PRO A 311 3.04 -14.34 1.24
N HIS A 312 2.59 -15.44 1.84
CA HIS A 312 3.40 -16.57 2.27
C HIS A 312 2.79 -17.89 1.83
N ALA A 313 3.66 -18.87 1.58
CA ALA A 313 3.21 -20.23 1.33
C ALA A 313 2.64 -20.86 2.62
N VAL A 314 1.68 -21.78 2.48
CA VAL A 314 0.97 -22.39 3.62
C VAL A 314 1.92 -22.92 4.70
N PRO A 315 3.02 -23.63 4.39
CA PRO A 315 3.93 -24.11 5.44
C PRO A 315 4.58 -23.03 6.28
N GLU A 316 4.73 -21.80 5.75
CA GLU A 316 5.37 -20.67 6.43
C GLU A 316 4.41 -19.97 7.41
N LYS A 317 3.11 -20.25 7.29
CA LYS A 317 2.04 -19.68 8.11
C LYS A 317 1.26 -20.76 8.87
N THR A 318 1.97 -21.79 9.34
CA THR A 318 1.40 -22.87 10.16
C THR A 318 2.14 -22.98 11.49
N GLY A 319 1.49 -23.61 12.47
CA GLY A 319 2.03 -23.80 13.81
C GLY A 319 1.85 -22.56 14.71
N SER A 320 2.92 -22.13 15.36
CA SER A 320 2.90 -21.01 16.31
C SER A 320 3.28 -19.68 15.65
N ILE A 321 2.70 -18.58 16.15
CA ILE A 321 3.14 -17.19 15.86
C ILE A 321 4.67 -17.07 16.00
N ARG A 322 5.27 -17.70 17.00
CA ARG A 322 6.72 -17.61 17.23
C ARG A 322 7.52 -17.98 15.99
N ASN A 323 7.17 -19.07 15.32
CA ASN A 323 7.96 -19.64 14.22
C ASN A 323 7.44 -19.28 12.83
N ALA A 324 6.23 -18.74 12.73
CA ALA A 324 5.65 -18.35 11.46
C ALA A 324 6.37 -17.15 10.84
N ALA A 325 6.26 -16.99 9.53
CA ALA A 325 6.75 -15.81 8.81
C ALA A 325 5.92 -14.57 9.18
N PHE A 326 6.54 -13.40 9.20
CA PHE A 326 5.87 -12.12 9.33
C PHE A 326 5.18 -11.74 8.01
N GLY A 327 3.94 -11.24 8.12
CA GLY A 327 3.18 -10.71 7.00
C GLY A 327 1.82 -11.37 6.81
N ILE A 328 0.90 -10.60 6.22
CA ILE A 328 -0.45 -11.03 5.81
C ILE A 328 -0.74 -10.52 4.40
N VAL A 329 -1.72 -11.15 3.72
CA VAL A 329 -2.23 -10.59 2.47
C VAL A 329 -3.29 -9.52 2.74
N GLY A 330 -3.26 -8.41 2.00
CA GLY A 330 -4.15 -7.28 2.24
C GLY A 330 -4.72 -6.62 0.98
N ILE A 331 -4.07 -6.75 -0.18
CA ILE A 331 -4.35 -5.93 -1.36
C ILE A 331 -5.77 -6.10 -1.91
N GLU A 332 -6.35 -7.31 -1.85
CA GLU A 332 -7.69 -7.59 -2.34
C GLU A 332 -8.81 -7.10 -1.40
N THR A 333 -8.46 -6.78 -0.16
CA THR A 333 -9.44 -6.45 0.89
C THR A 333 -9.29 -5.02 1.42
N SER A 334 -8.22 -4.32 1.05
CA SER A 334 -7.85 -3.03 1.64
C SER A 334 -8.93 -1.96 1.49
N PHE A 335 -9.52 -1.81 0.29
CA PHE A 335 -10.59 -0.84 0.06
C PHE A 335 -11.83 -1.17 0.91
N ALA A 336 -12.30 -2.41 0.86
CA ALA A 336 -13.50 -2.82 1.59
C ALA A 336 -13.33 -2.72 3.11
N LEU A 337 -12.19 -3.12 3.65
CA LEU A 337 -11.84 -2.98 5.06
C LEU A 337 -11.79 -1.50 5.47
N SER A 338 -11.08 -0.68 4.70
CA SER A 338 -10.95 0.76 4.98
C SER A 338 -12.28 1.49 4.85
N TYR A 339 -13.08 1.19 3.81
CA TYR A 339 -14.41 1.76 3.64
C TYR A 339 -15.31 1.42 4.83
N THR A 340 -15.36 0.15 5.21
CA THR A 340 -16.19 -0.32 6.32
C THR A 340 -15.75 0.27 7.66
N ALA A 341 -14.44 0.33 7.92
CA ALA A 341 -13.92 0.81 9.20
C ALA A 341 -13.93 2.34 9.34
N LEU A 342 -13.71 3.08 8.25
CA LEU A 342 -13.49 4.53 8.32
C LEU A 342 -14.65 5.36 7.74
N VAL A 343 -15.27 4.90 6.65
CA VAL A 343 -16.32 5.68 5.98
C VAL A 343 -17.71 5.34 6.52
N GLU A 344 -18.07 4.06 6.62
CA GLU A 344 -19.36 3.62 7.20
C GLU A 344 -19.53 4.10 8.65
N THR A 345 -18.43 4.24 9.38
CA THR A 345 -18.44 4.74 10.78
C THR A 345 -18.40 6.27 10.88
N GLY A 346 -18.26 6.98 9.75
CA GLY A 346 -18.22 8.44 9.70
C GLY A 346 -16.91 9.07 10.21
N ILE A 347 -15.83 8.29 10.30
CA ILE A 347 -14.49 8.79 10.66
C ILE A 347 -13.90 9.60 9.52
N LEU A 348 -13.99 9.10 8.28
CA LEU A 348 -13.61 9.78 7.05
C LEU A 348 -14.81 9.91 6.10
N THR A 349 -14.77 10.89 5.22
CA THR A 349 -15.61 10.92 4.03
C THR A 349 -15.04 9.97 2.95
N ILE A 350 -15.86 9.59 1.97
CA ILE A 350 -15.38 8.77 0.85
C ILE A 350 -14.29 9.50 0.06
N SER A 351 -14.37 10.82 -0.12
CA SER A 351 -13.35 11.62 -0.79
C SER A 351 -12.01 11.56 -0.03
N GLN A 352 -12.03 11.68 1.30
CA GLN A 352 -10.82 11.55 2.13
C GLN A 352 -10.21 10.15 2.07
N LEU A 353 -11.02 9.09 1.96
CA LEU A 353 -10.49 7.73 1.78
C LEU A 353 -9.81 7.61 0.41
N ILE A 354 -10.44 8.08 -0.66
CA ILE A 354 -9.87 8.06 -2.01
C ILE A 354 -8.59 8.92 -2.09
N GLU A 355 -8.57 10.08 -1.42
CA GLU A 355 -7.37 10.90 -1.30
C GLU A 355 -6.17 10.08 -0.79
N LYS A 356 -6.38 9.28 0.27
CA LYS A 356 -5.33 8.48 0.92
C LYS A 356 -4.94 7.22 0.17
N MET A 357 -5.81 6.70 -0.68
CA MET A 357 -5.57 5.46 -1.42
C MET A 357 -5.29 5.68 -2.92
N SER A 358 -5.37 6.93 -3.41
CA SER A 358 -5.15 7.26 -4.82
C SER A 358 -4.34 8.52 -5.01
N TRP A 359 -4.88 9.69 -4.63
CA TRP A 359 -4.28 10.98 -4.91
C TRP A 359 -2.95 11.19 -4.19
N ASN A 360 -2.91 11.04 -2.86
CA ASN A 360 -1.68 11.25 -2.09
C ASN A 360 -0.56 10.29 -2.48
N PRO A 361 -0.80 8.97 -2.65
CA PRO A 361 0.20 8.07 -3.20
C PRO A 361 0.75 8.51 -4.56
N ALA A 362 -0.12 8.98 -5.46
CA ALA A 362 0.30 9.50 -6.76
C ALA A 362 1.23 10.71 -6.62
N GLN A 363 0.93 11.63 -5.70
CA GLN A 363 1.78 12.81 -5.45
C GLN A 363 3.16 12.42 -4.90
N ILE A 364 3.24 11.44 -4.00
CA ILE A 364 4.51 10.91 -3.46
C ILE A 364 5.38 10.33 -4.58
N LEU A 365 4.75 9.63 -5.53
CA LEU A 365 5.43 9.05 -6.70
C LEU A 365 5.71 10.07 -7.82
N GLY A 366 5.19 11.30 -7.74
CA GLY A 366 5.28 12.27 -8.82
C GLY A 366 4.55 11.83 -10.09
N SER A 367 3.44 11.08 -9.93
CA SER A 367 2.66 10.49 -11.02
C SER A 367 1.47 11.37 -11.41
N ASP A 368 1.09 11.33 -12.68
CA ASP A 368 -0.13 11.94 -13.24
C ASP A 368 -1.39 11.10 -13.05
N ARG A 369 -1.29 10.00 -12.31
CA ARG A 369 -2.39 9.08 -11.96
C ARG A 369 -3.11 9.54 -10.69
N GLY A 370 -4.07 8.76 -10.22
CA GLY A 370 -4.79 9.05 -8.96
C GLY A 370 -5.85 10.14 -9.08
N THR A 371 -6.26 10.50 -10.29
CA THR A 371 -7.31 11.48 -10.60
C THR A 371 -8.16 11.03 -11.78
N LEU A 372 -9.37 11.56 -11.89
CA LEU A 372 -10.28 11.35 -13.02
C LEU A 372 -10.28 12.53 -14.01
N GLN A 373 -9.32 13.43 -13.94
CA GLN A 373 -9.31 14.62 -14.81
C GLN A 373 -9.18 14.23 -16.28
N LYS A 374 -9.83 15.03 -17.13
CA LYS A 374 -9.73 14.89 -18.59
C LYS A 374 -8.27 15.03 -19.05
N GLY A 375 -7.83 14.13 -19.91
CA GLY A 375 -6.47 14.05 -20.44
C GLY A 375 -5.52 13.20 -19.60
N HIS A 376 -5.92 12.79 -18.40
CA HIS A 376 -5.14 11.89 -17.53
C HIS A 376 -5.34 10.42 -17.92
N PRO A 377 -4.41 9.54 -17.52
CA PRO A 377 -4.55 8.10 -17.73
C PRO A 377 -5.88 7.56 -17.21
N ALA A 378 -6.49 6.66 -17.96
CA ALA A 378 -7.79 6.09 -17.63
C ALA A 378 -7.63 4.90 -16.65
N ASP A 379 -7.21 5.21 -15.44
CA ASP A 379 -7.15 4.29 -14.30
C ASP A 379 -8.38 4.54 -13.42
N ILE A 380 -9.34 3.62 -13.48
CA ILE A 380 -10.65 3.81 -12.87
C ILE A 380 -11.12 2.55 -12.15
N VAL A 381 -11.73 2.75 -11.00
CA VAL A 381 -12.40 1.69 -10.24
C VAL A 381 -13.88 1.98 -10.15
N ILE A 382 -14.68 0.93 -10.33
CA ILE A 382 -16.13 0.95 -10.09
C ILE A 382 -16.41 -0.01 -8.93
N ALA A 383 -17.02 0.50 -7.85
CA ALA A 383 -17.31 -0.24 -6.64
C ALA A 383 -18.78 -0.12 -6.23
N ASP A 384 -19.36 -1.22 -5.78
CA ASP A 384 -20.63 -1.25 -5.08
C ASP A 384 -20.37 -1.09 -3.58
N ILE A 385 -20.65 0.11 -3.05
CA ILE A 385 -20.39 0.44 -1.65
C ILE A 385 -21.55 0.08 -0.71
N ASP A 386 -22.69 -0.30 -1.23
CA ASP A 386 -23.86 -0.72 -0.46
C ASP A 386 -23.90 -2.24 -0.25
N HIS A 387 -23.23 -2.98 -1.10
CA HIS A 387 -23.20 -4.45 -1.05
C HIS A 387 -22.34 -4.96 0.11
N GLU A 388 -22.99 -5.61 1.09
CA GLU A 388 -22.29 -6.35 2.15
C GLU A 388 -21.93 -7.76 1.66
N TYR A 389 -20.69 -8.17 1.86
CA TYR A 389 -20.22 -9.53 1.56
C TYR A 389 -19.27 -10.03 2.63
N LYS A 390 -19.00 -11.34 2.62
CA LYS A 390 -17.97 -11.92 3.48
C LYS A 390 -16.68 -12.09 2.70
N ILE A 391 -15.57 -11.75 3.33
CA ILE A 391 -14.25 -12.08 2.83
C ILE A 391 -14.08 -13.60 2.85
N ASP A 392 -13.78 -14.19 1.71
CA ASP A 392 -13.40 -15.60 1.57
C ASP A 392 -12.00 -15.66 0.98
N LYS A 393 -11.02 -16.03 1.81
CA LYS A 393 -9.63 -16.14 1.38
C LYS A 393 -9.40 -17.18 0.26
N ASN A 394 -10.32 -18.16 0.10
CA ASN A 394 -10.20 -19.16 -0.96
C ASN A 394 -10.49 -18.58 -2.35
N GLU A 395 -11.20 -17.45 -2.42
CA GLU A 395 -11.47 -16.73 -3.66
C GLU A 395 -10.36 -15.78 -4.08
N PHE A 396 -9.33 -15.55 -3.26
CA PHE A 396 -8.25 -14.61 -3.58
C PHE A 396 -7.51 -15.01 -4.86
N ALA A 397 -7.17 -14.01 -5.66
CA ALA A 397 -6.33 -14.18 -6.85
C ALA A 397 -4.84 -14.31 -6.47
N SER A 398 -4.42 -13.71 -5.34
CA SER A 398 -3.12 -13.96 -4.71
C SER A 398 -2.88 -15.44 -4.44
N LYS A 399 -1.64 -15.89 -4.46
CA LYS A 399 -1.27 -17.23 -3.96
C LYS A 399 -1.39 -17.33 -2.44
N GLY A 400 -1.20 -16.22 -1.73
CA GLY A 400 -1.28 -16.16 -0.27
C GLY A 400 -2.73 -16.33 0.24
N ARG A 401 -2.84 -16.95 1.41
CA ARG A 401 -4.12 -17.16 2.13
C ARG A 401 -4.01 -16.71 3.58
N ASN A 402 -2.88 -16.10 3.93
CA ASN A 402 -2.51 -15.70 5.29
C ASN A 402 -3.17 -14.36 5.65
N THR A 403 -4.39 -14.43 6.16
CA THR A 403 -5.16 -13.26 6.58
C THR A 403 -5.98 -13.55 7.84
N PRO A 404 -6.06 -12.60 8.80
CA PRO A 404 -6.98 -12.69 9.93
C PRO A 404 -8.42 -12.27 9.59
N PHE A 405 -8.66 -11.72 8.39
CA PHE A 405 -9.94 -11.16 7.99
C PHE A 405 -10.88 -12.16 7.30
N ASP A 406 -10.51 -13.44 7.22
CA ASP A 406 -11.35 -14.48 6.64
C ASP A 406 -12.72 -14.57 7.35
N GLY A 407 -13.81 -14.55 6.59
CA GLY A 407 -15.16 -14.56 7.12
C GLY A 407 -15.70 -13.21 7.64
N TRP A 408 -14.89 -12.14 7.62
CA TRP A 408 -15.35 -10.81 8.01
C TRP A 408 -16.38 -10.25 7.02
N LYS A 409 -17.41 -9.59 7.55
CA LYS A 409 -18.39 -8.86 6.77
C LYS A 409 -17.89 -7.46 6.49
N VAL A 410 -17.89 -7.09 5.22
CA VAL A 410 -17.44 -5.79 4.74
C VAL A 410 -18.33 -5.27 3.64
N LYS A 411 -18.28 -3.95 3.37
CA LYS A 411 -18.88 -3.29 2.21
C LYS A 411 -17.81 -2.71 1.30
N GLY A 412 -18.18 -2.38 0.07
CA GLY A 412 -17.24 -1.82 -0.91
C GLY A 412 -16.67 -2.88 -1.84
N LYS A 413 -17.55 -3.62 -2.50
CA LYS A 413 -17.16 -4.66 -3.46
C LYS A 413 -16.68 -4.02 -4.76
N ILE A 414 -15.46 -4.34 -5.20
CA ILE A 414 -14.93 -3.91 -6.50
C ILE A 414 -15.65 -4.68 -7.61
N LEU A 415 -16.23 -3.96 -8.55
CA LEU A 415 -16.92 -4.52 -9.71
C LEU A 415 -16.05 -4.47 -10.96
N TYR A 416 -15.37 -3.36 -11.19
CA TYR A 416 -14.44 -3.19 -12.31
C TYR A 416 -13.18 -2.47 -11.87
N THR A 417 -12.07 -2.90 -12.42
CA THR A 417 -10.81 -2.16 -12.40
C THR A 417 -10.36 -1.96 -13.83
N ILE A 418 -10.12 -0.72 -14.19
CA ILE A 418 -9.67 -0.28 -15.51
C ILE A 418 -8.30 0.35 -15.33
N CYS A 419 -7.32 -0.09 -16.11
CA CYS A 419 -5.96 0.41 -16.12
C CYS A 419 -5.56 0.78 -17.54
N ASP A 420 -5.08 2.02 -17.76
CA ASP A 420 -4.82 2.57 -19.10
C ASP A 420 -5.98 2.31 -20.09
N GLY A 421 -7.22 2.52 -19.63
CA GLY A 421 -8.42 2.31 -20.44
C GLY A 421 -8.76 0.86 -20.77
N LYS A 422 -8.08 -0.12 -20.18
CA LYS A 422 -8.35 -1.55 -20.36
C LYS A 422 -9.00 -2.13 -19.11
N VAL A 423 -10.07 -2.89 -19.26
CA VAL A 423 -10.67 -3.63 -18.14
C VAL A 423 -9.72 -4.77 -17.76
N VAL A 424 -9.06 -4.64 -16.61
CA VAL A 424 -8.11 -5.64 -16.06
C VAL A 424 -8.75 -6.54 -15.02
N TYR A 425 -9.87 -6.11 -14.46
CA TYR A 425 -10.71 -6.93 -13.59
C TYR A 425 -12.19 -6.59 -13.82
N GLN A 426 -13.01 -7.63 -13.83
CA GLN A 426 -14.47 -7.55 -13.80
C GLN A 426 -14.97 -8.65 -12.88
N ASN A 427 -15.75 -8.26 -11.87
CA ASN A 427 -16.45 -9.21 -11.02
C ASN A 427 -17.58 -9.87 -11.82
N ALA A 428 -17.58 -11.19 -11.87
CA ALA A 428 -18.56 -11.99 -12.61
C ALA A 428 -19.94 -12.02 -11.92
#